data_a85a602df38f08524a65547fed7192b3
#
_entry.id   a85a602df38f08524a65547fed7192b3
#
_cell.length_a   1.000
_cell.length_b   1.000
_cell.length_c   1.000
_cell.angle_alpha   90.00
_cell.angle_beta   90.00
_cell.angle_gamma   90.00
#
_symmetry.space_group_name_H-M   'P 1'
#
loop_
_entity.id
_entity.type
_entity.pdbx_description
1 polymer ?
#
loop_
_entity_poly.entity_id
_entity_poly.type
_entity_poly.pdbx_seq_one_letter_code
_entity_poly.pdbx_strand_id
1 'polypeptide(L)'
;KEGLPVVLVMGGSLGARSINDAVARHVATLSEQVQLIWQTGKNNADHYQAVAASYPGVYINTFIYQMDAAFVAADIIVSRSGAMSVAEICLSGKASILVPYPLAAEDHQTANARYLTDRKAALLISDQEATDELVPLILQLAHNNELRNELGTAVRTLAVRNAAPAIAQYILKHSYA
;
A
#
# COMPACT_ATOMS: atom_id res chain seq x y z
N LYS A 1 -13.24 15.32 -2.45
CA LYS A 1 -13.84 15.58 -3.80
C LYS A 1 -14.64 14.35 -4.19
N GLU A 2 -15.94 14.51 -4.34
CA GLU A 2 -16.84 13.41 -4.73
C GLU A 2 -16.39 12.80 -6.07
N GLY A 3 -16.38 11.46 -6.16
CA GLY A 3 -16.10 10.73 -7.39
C GLY A 3 -14.64 10.46 -7.73
N LEU A 4 -13.66 11.02 -7.01
CA LEU A 4 -12.26 10.69 -7.22
C LEU A 4 -11.86 9.42 -6.44
N PRO A 5 -11.07 8.52 -7.04
CA PRO A 5 -10.58 7.34 -6.34
C PRO A 5 -9.68 7.72 -5.16
N VAL A 6 -9.72 6.92 -4.11
CA VAL A 6 -8.93 7.10 -2.90
C VAL A 6 -7.68 6.23 -2.98
N VAL A 7 -6.52 6.83 -2.79
CA VAL A 7 -5.22 6.15 -2.76
C VAL A 7 -4.68 6.15 -1.34
N LEU A 8 -4.51 4.97 -0.77
CA LEU A 8 -3.79 4.78 0.50
C LEU A 8 -2.31 4.58 0.21
N VAL A 9 -1.47 5.47 0.73
CA VAL A 9 0.00 5.38 0.64
C VAL A 9 0.57 5.10 2.01
N MET A 10 1.31 4.00 2.16
CA MET A 10 1.93 3.63 3.42
C MET A 10 3.31 2.98 3.23
N GLY A 11 4.29 3.41 4.04
CA GLY A 11 5.67 2.91 4.01
C GLY A 11 6.11 2.22 5.31
N GLY A 12 5.13 1.86 6.18
CA GLY A 12 5.39 1.36 7.53
C GLY A 12 5.62 2.48 8.55
N SER A 13 5.95 2.14 9.80
CA SER A 13 6.06 3.08 10.93
C SER A 13 7.21 4.08 10.81
N LEU A 14 8.28 3.72 10.15
CA LEU A 14 9.42 4.62 9.90
C LEU A 14 9.25 5.42 8.62
N GLY A 15 8.35 5.00 7.74
CA GLY A 15 8.16 5.55 6.41
C GLY A 15 9.05 4.91 5.35
N ALA A 16 8.71 5.15 4.09
CA ALA A 16 9.46 4.72 2.92
C ALA A 16 9.85 5.96 2.12
N ARG A 17 11.12 6.35 2.19
CA ARG A 17 11.58 7.63 1.62
C ARG A 17 11.28 7.73 0.13
N SER A 18 11.60 6.71 -0.66
CA SER A 18 11.37 6.70 -2.11
C SER A 18 9.89 6.90 -2.47
N ILE A 19 8.98 6.22 -1.75
CA ILE A 19 7.53 6.38 -1.90
C ILE A 19 7.11 7.81 -1.51
N ASN A 20 7.55 8.27 -0.34
CA ASN A 20 7.17 9.58 0.16
C ASN A 20 7.68 10.72 -0.74
N ASP A 21 8.93 10.63 -1.22
CA ASP A 21 9.53 11.64 -2.10
C ASP A 21 8.80 11.69 -3.45
N ALA A 22 8.41 10.53 -3.99
CA ALA A 22 7.62 10.45 -5.23
C ALA A 22 6.25 11.13 -5.07
N VAL A 23 5.53 10.82 -3.99
CA VAL A 23 4.23 11.43 -3.68
C VAL A 23 4.36 12.93 -3.43
N ALA A 24 5.33 13.36 -2.63
CA ALA A 24 5.57 14.78 -2.32
C ALA A 24 5.87 15.60 -3.57
N ARG A 25 6.73 15.09 -4.46
CA ARG A 25 7.10 15.76 -5.73
C ARG A 25 5.89 16.03 -6.61
N HIS A 26 4.90 15.15 -6.59
CA HIS A 26 3.75 15.17 -7.50
C HIS A 26 2.41 15.38 -6.78
N VAL A 27 2.42 15.84 -5.53
CA VAL A 27 1.20 16.00 -4.74
C VAL A 27 0.17 16.92 -5.39
N ALA A 28 0.60 17.95 -6.10
CA ALA A 28 -0.27 18.85 -6.85
C ALA A 28 -1.09 18.08 -7.90
N THR A 29 -0.40 17.35 -8.78
CA THR A 29 -1.03 16.54 -9.83
C THR A 29 -1.92 15.45 -9.25
N LEU A 30 -1.46 14.76 -8.20
CA LEU A 30 -2.23 13.72 -7.53
C LEU A 30 -3.51 14.29 -6.91
N SER A 31 -3.44 15.44 -6.23
CA SER A 31 -4.59 16.06 -5.54
C SER A 31 -5.71 16.52 -6.48
N GLU A 32 -5.43 16.67 -7.76
CA GLU A 32 -6.43 16.98 -8.79
C GLU A 32 -7.21 15.74 -9.24
N GLN A 33 -6.58 14.57 -9.22
CA GLN A 33 -7.05 13.34 -9.86
C GLN A 33 -7.44 12.23 -8.88
N VAL A 34 -6.94 12.29 -7.63
CA VAL A 34 -7.24 11.32 -6.58
C VAL A 34 -7.42 12.01 -5.23
N GLN A 35 -7.95 11.29 -4.25
CA GLN A 35 -7.87 11.64 -2.84
C GLN A 35 -6.75 10.81 -2.22
N LEU A 36 -5.93 11.41 -1.36
CA LEU A 36 -4.81 10.71 -0.72
C LEU A 36 -5.09 10.48 0.75
N ILE A 37 -4.88 9.25 1.20
CA ILE A 37 -4.66 8.89 2.60
C ILE A 37 -3.18 8.51 2.70
N TRP A 38 -2.36 9.36 3.34
CA TRP A 38 -0.92 9.22 3.28
C TRP A 38 -0.31 9.07 4.68
N GLN A 39 0.22 7.87 4.98
CA GLN A 39 1.04 7.61 6.15
C GLN A 39 2.51 7.78 5.80
N THR A 40 3.13 8.85 6.27
CA THR A 40 4.53 9.18 5.97
C THR A 40 5.54 8.37 6.77
N GLY A 41 5.13 7.85 7.94
CA GLY A 41 6.06 7.40 8.96
C GLY A 41 6.75 8.56 9.67
N LYS A 42 7.65 8.23 10.60
CA LYS A 42 8.30 9.25 11.46
C LYS A 42 9.38 10.07 10.75
N ASN A 43 10.06 9.47 9.76
CA ASN A 43 11.20 10.13 9.12
C ASN A 43 10.72 11.24 8.17
N ASN A 44 11.24 12.44 8.33
CA ASN A 44 10.91 13.65 7.54
C ASN A 44 9.41 14.02 7.54
N ALA A 45 8.65 13.62 8.55
CA ALA A 45 7.21 13.85 8.60
C ALA A 45 6.80 15.32 8.42
N ASP A 46 7.50 16.23 9.10
CA ASP A 46 7.22 17.68 9.05
C ASP A 46 7.37 18.23 7.63
N HIS A 47 8.38 17.75 6.88
CA HIS A 47 8.56 18.14 5.48
C HIS A 47 7.36 17.72 4.62
N TYR A 48 6.93 16.46 4.71
CA TYR A 48 5.82 15.98 3.90
C TYR A 48 4.50 16.64 4.32
N GLN A 49 4.29 16.89 5.61
CA GLN A 49 3.11 17.61 6.10
C GLN A 49 3.06 19.04 5.56
N ALA A 50 4.20 19.75 5.56
CA ALA A 50 4.28 21.10 5.00
C ALA A 50 3.96 21.12 3.50
N VAL A 51 4.49 20.16 2.74
CA VAL A 51 4.20 20.03 1.31
C VAL A 51 2.72 19.74 1.04
N ALA A 52 2.08 18.91 1.87
CA ALA A 52 0.68 18.54 1.70
C ALA A 52 -0.33 19.57 2.19
N ALA A 53 0.08 20.53 3.03
CA ALA A 53 -0.80 21.46 3.75
C ALA A 53 -1.71 22.30 2.84
N SER A 54 -1.29 22.56 1.59
CA SER A 54 -2.06 23.35 0.62
C SER A 54 -3.08 22.53 -0.19
N TYR A 55 -3.17 21.21 0.03
CA TYR A 55 -3.98 20.31 -0.78
C TYR A 55 -5.10 19.65 0.03
N PRO A 56 -6.34 20.18 0.01
CA PRO A 56 -7.44 19.74 0.89
C PRO A 56 -7.91 18.29 0.60
N GLY A 57 -7.54 17.70 -0.53
CA GLY A 57 -7.81 16.30 -0.89
C GLY A 57 -6.78 15.31 -0.31
N VAL A 58 -5.83 15.78 0.50
CA VAL A 58 -4.76 14.97 1.09
C VAL A 58 -4.95 14.89 2.60
N TYR A 59 -5.31 13.71 3.08
CA TYR A 59 -5.24 13.36 4.49
C TYR A 59 -3.85 12.76 4.76
N ILE A 60 -3.02 13.47 5.52
CA ILE A 60 -1.65 13.08 5.82
C ILE A 60 -1.43 12.92 7.31
N ASN A 61 -0.75 11.86 7.72
CA ASN A 61 -0.35 11.65 9.11
C ASN A 61 0.94 10.82 9.18
N THR A 62 1.70 10.97 10.26
CA THR A 62 2.88 10.13 10.53
C THR A 62 2.49 8.67 10.75
N PHE A 63 1.36 8.44 11.43
CA PHE A 63 0.82 7.11 11.70
C PHE A 63 -0.70 7.15 11.68
N ILE A 64 -1.31 6.17 11.03
CA ILE A 64 -2.77 6.01 10.94
C ILE A 64 -3.18 4.90 11.90
N TYR A 65 -3.88 5.28 12.97
CA TYR A 65 -4.34 4.31 14.00
C TYR A 65 -5.54 3.50 13.54
N GLN A 66 -6.43 4.09 12.72
CA GLN A 66 -7.61 3.43 12.15
C GLN A 66 -7.28 2.89 10.77
N MET A 67 -6.30 1.99 10.70
CA MET A 67 -5.82 1.45 9.42
C MET A 67 -6.89 0.63 8.70
N ASP A 68 -7.74 -0.07 9.43
CA ASP A 68 -8.92 -0.79 8.91
C ASP A 68 -9.87 0.14 8.15
N ALA A 69 -10.18 1.31 8.70
CA ALA A 69 -10.97 2.33 8.01
C ALA A 69 -10.27 2.87 6.75
N ALA A 70 -8.94 3.07 6.81
CA ALA A 70 -8.15 3.50 5.67
C ALA A 70 -8.15 2.46 4.54
N PHE A 71 -8.01 1.17 4.85
CA PHE A 71 -8.13 0.08 3.86
C PHE A 71 -9.53 0.01 3.24
N VAL A 72 -10.59 0.21 4.04
CA VAL A 72 -11.98 0.21 3.53
C VAL A 72 -12.21 1.39 2.59
N ALA A 73 -11.71 2.57 2.94
CA ALA A 73 -11.87 3.79 2.15
C ALA A 73 -11.06 3.78 0.85
N ALA A 74 -9.94 3.06 0.81
CA ALA A 74 -9.05 3.04 -0.34
C ALA A 74 -9.64 2.28 -1.54
N ASP A 75 -9.35 2.77 -2.74
CA ASP A 75 -9.52 2.08 -4.02
C ASP A 75 -8.19 1.49 -4.52
N ILE A 76 -7.08 2.15 -4.18
CA ILE A 76 -5.72 1.80 -4.59
C ILE A 76 -4.83 1.86 -3.35
N ILE A 77 -3.91 0.90 -3.22
CA ILE A 77 -2.94 0.85 -2.12
C ILE A 77 -1.53 0.91 -2.69
N VAL A 78 -0.71 1.81 -2.15
CA VAL A 78 0.74 1.86 -2.39
C VAL A 78 1.44 1.47 -1.09
N SER A 79 2.28 0.43 -1.13
CA SER A 79 2.92 -0.08 0.08
C SER A 79 4.27 -0.74 -0.18
N ARG A 80 5.07 -0.85 0.88
CA ARG A 80 6.12 -1.87 0.97
C ARG A 80 5.47 -3.27 0.98
N SER A 81 6.25 -4.29 0.63
CA SER A 81 5.79 -5.68 0.53
C SER A 81 6.25 -6.56 1.71
N GLY A 82 6.22 -6.00 2.93
CA GLY A 82 6.40 -6.78 4.15
C GLY A 82 5.25 -7.80 4.32
N ALA A 83 5.49 -8.91 5.00
CA ALA A 83 4.53 -10.01 5.13
C ALA A 83 3.15 -9.57 5.66
N MET A 84 3.13 -8.70 6.69
CA MET A 84 1.88 -8.20 7.26
C MET A 84 1.14 -7.32 6.26
N SER A 85 1.84 -6.38 5.59
CA SER A 85 1.22 -5.51 4.57
C SER A 85 0.62 -6.32 3.42
N VAL A 86 1.33 -7.35 2.96
CA VAL A 86 0.83 -8.26 1.92
C VAL A 86 -0.43 -9.01 2.38
N ALA A 87 -0.44 -9.51 3.63
CA ALA A 87 -1.62 -10.18 4.19
C ALA A 87 -2.83 -9.22 4.28
N GLU A 88 -2.62 -7.99 4.75
CA GLU A 88 -3.66 -6.95 4.83
C GLU A 88 -4.19 -6.56 3.45
N ILE A 89 -3.30 -6.40 2.46
CA ILE A 89 -3.68 -6.14 1.06
C ILE A 89 -4.54 -7.28 0.51
N CYS A 90 -4.15 -8.54 0.72
CA CYS A 90 -4.94 -9.69 0.30
C CYS A 90 -6.34 -9.69 0.94
N LEU A 91 -6.44 -9.37 2.24
CA LEU A 91 -7.72 -9.29 2.95
C LEU A 91 -8.59 -8.14 2.45
N SER A 92 -7.99 -7.00 2.11
CA SER A 92 -8.71 -5.83 1.60
C SER A 92 -9.32 -6.07 0.23
N GLY A 93 -8.67 -6.87 -0.62
CA GLY A 93 -9.09 -7.12 -2.00
C GLY A 93 -9.01 -5.86 -2.87
N LYS A 94 -8.06 -4.98 -2.60
CA LYS A 94 -7.85 -3.72 -3.34
C LYS A 94 -6.68 -3.83 -4.30
N ALA A 95 -6.77 -3.12 -5.43
CA ALA A 95 -5.63 -2.98 -6.34
C ALA A 95 -4.43 -2.37 -5.62
N SER A 96 -3.24 -2.89 -5.85
CA SER A 96 -2.05 -2.43 -5.14
C SER A 96 -0.83 -2.27 -6.03
N ILE A 97 0.02 -1.30 -5.67
CA ILE A 97 1.36 -1.10 -6.21
C ILE A 97 2.35 -1.39 -5.09
N LEU A 98 3.19 -2.38 -5.28
CA LEU A 98 4.18 -2.82 -4.31
C LEU A 98 5.56 -2.25 -4.67
N VAL A 99 6.21 -1.68 -3.67
CA VAL A 99 7.56 -1.13 -3.77
C VAL A 99 8.42 -1.82 -2.71
N PRO A 100 9.08 -2.97 -3.02
CA PRO A 100 9.88 -3.70 -2.05
C PRO A 100 10.99 -2.85 -1.45
N TYR A 101 11.29 -3.07 -0.15
CA TYR A 101 12.43 -2.43 0.48
C TYR A 101 13.73 -3.11 0.02
N PRO A 102 14.67 -2.37 -0.61
CA PRO A 102 15.82 -2.98 -1.28
C PRO A 102 16.86 -3.59 -0.34
N LEU A 103 16.83 -3.22 0.95
CA LEU A 103 17.75 -3.75 1.97
C LEU A 103 17.04 -4.75 2.90
N ALA A 104 15.94 -5.35 2.45
CA ALA A 104 15.28 -6.40 3.19
C ALA A 104 16.16 -7.66 3.25
N ALA A 105 16.27 -8.27 4.44
CA ALA A 105 17.05 -9.48 4.62
C ALA A 105 16.63 -10.56 3.60
N GLU A 106 17.59 -11.22 2.95
CA GLU A 106 17.33 -12.26 1.96
C GLU A 106 16.36 -11.84 0.83
N ASP A 107 16.23 -10.54 0.58
CA ASP A 107 15.32 -9.97 -0.42
C ASP A 107 13.85 -10.46 -0.29
N HIS A 108 13.43 -10.79 0.95
CA HIS A 108 12.11 -11.37 1.20
C HIS A 108 10.96 -10.45 0.73
N GLN A 109 11.15 -9.12 0.69
CA GLN A 109 10.10 -8.23 0.21
C GLN A 109 9.87 -8.35 -1.29
N THR A 110 10.93 -8.50 -2.09
CA THR A 110 10.79 -8.77 -3.52
C THR A 110 10.10 -10.12 -3.77
N ALA A 111 10.47 -11.15 -3.00
CA ALA A 111 9.80 -12.46 -3.09
C ALA A 111 8.30 -12.36 -2.76
N ASN A 112 7.93 -11.65 -1.69
CA ASN A 112 6.54 -11.40 -1.33
C ASN A 112 5.78 -10.65 -2.43
N ALA A 113 6.38 -9.62 -3.02
CA ALA A 113 5.75 -8.86 -4.10
C ALA A 113 5.56 -9.74 -5.34
N ARG A 114 6.56 -10.50 -5.74
CA ARG A 114 6.49 -11.43 -6.88
C ARG A 114 5.41 -12.49 -6.69
N TYR A 115 5.21 -12.98 -5.47
CA TYR A 115 4.12 -13.92 -5.19
C TYR A 115 2.74 -13.38 -5.63
N LEU A 116 2.50 -12.06 -5.49
CA LEU A 116 1.27 -11.42 -5.93
C LEU A 116 1.30 -11.12 -7.44
N THR A 117 2.40 -10.58 -7.96
CA THR A 117 2.47 -10.16 -9.36
C THR A 117 2.44 -11.32 -10.34
N ASP A 118 3.07 -12.46 -10.02
CA ASP A 118 3.01 -13.68 -10.81
C ASP A 118 1.58 -14.23 -10.94
N ARG A 119 0.68 -13.81 -10.01
CA ARG A 119 -0.75 -14.14 -9.99
C ARG A 119 -1.63 -13.00 -10.50
N LYS A 120 -1.03 -11.98 -11.12
CA LYS A 120 -1.73 -10.78 -11.59
C LYS A 120 -2.57 -10.10 -10.50
N ALA A 121 -2.08 -10.15 -9.25
CA ALA A 121 -2.79 -9.67 -8.07
C ALA A 121 -2.27 -8.32 -7.55
N ALA A 122 -1.18 -7.80 -8.11
CA ALA A 122 -0.61 -6.50 -7.80
C ALA A 122 0.29 -6.00 -8.93
N LEU A 123 0.63 -4.71 -8.92
CA LEU A 123 1.72 -4.13 -9.69
C LEU A 123 2.98 -4.04 -8.81
N LEU A 124 4.15 -4.07 -9.44
CA LEU A 124 5.44 -4.02 -8.77
C LEU A 124 6.34 -3.02 -9.48
N ILE A 125 7.00 -2.16 -8.71
CA ILE A 125 8.13 -1.34 -9.15
C ILE A 125 9.27 -1.47 -8.16
N SER A 126 10.49 -1.29 -8.60
CA SER A 126 11.64 -1.24 -7.70
C SER A 126 11.67 0.06 -6.89
N ASP A 127 12.38 0.06 -5.77
CA ASP A 127 12.58 1.27 -4.96
C ASP A 127 13.26 2.40 -5.74
N GLN A 128 14.17 2.06 -6.65
CA GLN A 128 14.89 3.02 -7.49
C GLN A 128 13.99 3.68 -8.53
N GLU A 129 13.04 2.93 -9.08
CA GLU A 129 12.06 3.42 -10.07
C GLU A 129 10.92 4.22 -9.43
N ALA A 130 10.73 4.11 -8.12
CA ALA A 130 9.59 4.70 -7.43
C ALA A 130 9.44 6.21 -7.67
N THR A 131 10.56 6.93 -7.77
CA THR A 131 10.55 8.39 -7.99
C THR A 131 9.89 8.79 -9.31
N ASP A 132 10.08 7.99 -10.36
CA ASP A 132 9.66 8.32 -11.72
C ASP A 132 8.41 7.53 -12.15
N GLU A 133 8.24 6.29 -11.68
CA GLU A 133 7.20 5.39 -12.16
C GLU A 133 5.99 5.27 -11.22
N LEU A 134 6.13 5.60 -9.92
CA LEU A 134 5.05 5.38 -8.95
C LEU A 134 3.80 6.20 -9.30
N VAL A 135 3.96 7.49 -9.58
CA VAL A 135 2.84 8.38 -9.84
C VAL A 135 2.14 8.06 -11.17
N PRO A 136 2.85 7.80 -12.28
CA PRO A 136 2.24 7.25 -13.49
C PRO A 136 1.39 6.00 -13.24
N LEU A 137 1.85 5.04 -12.44
CA LEU A 137 1.09 3.83 -12.12
C LEU A 137 -0.13 4.12 -11.24
N ILE A 138 -0.02 5.02 -10.27
CA ILE A 138 -1.18 5.47 -9.48
C ILE A 138 -2.25 6.04 -10.40
N LEU A 139 -1.88 6.93 -11.33
CA LEU A 139 -2.81 7.56 -12.26
C LEU A 139 -3.38 6.56 -13.26
N GLN A 140 -2.58 5.61 -13.74
CA GLN A 140 -3.07 4.50 -14.56
C GLN A 140 -4.17 3.72 -13.85
N LEU A 141 -3.95 3.33 -12.59
CA LEU A 141 -4.97 2.64 -11.80
C LEU A 141 -6.16 3.57 -11.50
N ALA A 142 -5.95 4.85 -11.23
CA ALA A 142 -7.02 5.80 -10.95
C ALA A 142 -8.00 5.92 -12.12
N HIS A 143 -7.50 5.89 -13.35
CA HIS A 143 -8.32 6.03 -14.56
C HIS A 143 -8.78 4.70 -15.17
N ASN A 144 -8.30 3.56 -14.68
CA ASN A 144 -8.65 2.23 -15.20
C ASN A 144 -9.38 1.38 -14.15
N ASN A 145 -10.69 1.55 -14.09
CA ASN A 145 -11.53 0.81 -13.14
C ASN A 145 -11.53 -0.71 -13.41
N GLU A 146 -11.42 -1.13 -14.67
CA GLU A 146 -11.38 -2.53 -15.04
C GLU A 146 -10.11 -3.20 -14.48
N LEU A 147 -8.94 -2.59 -14.70
CA LEU A 147 -7.68 -3.09 -14.14
C LEU A 147 -7.69 -3.12 -12.60
N ARG A 148 -8.28 -2.08 -11.94
CA ARG A 148 -8.44 -2.11 -10.48
C ARG A 148 -9.28 -3.30 -10.01
N ASN A 149 -10.37 -3.58 -10.70
CA ASN A 149 -11.26 -4.69 -10.37
C ASN A 149 -10.60 -6.05 -10.61
N GLU A 150 -9.85 -6.20 -11.69
CA GLU A 150 -9.08 -7.42 -11.98
C GLU A 150 -8.06 -7.71 -10.89
N LEU A 151 -7.19 -6.73 -10.56
CA LEU A 151 -6.18 -6.87 -9.52
C LEU A 151 -6.83 -7.13 -8.14
N GLY A 152 -7.89 -6.39 -7.80
CA GLY A 152 -8.61 -6.55 -6.54
C GLY A 152 -9.29 -7.91 -6.42
N THR A 153 -9.85 -8.44 -7.49
CA THR A 153 -10.42 -9.79 -7.53
C THR A 153 -9.34 -10.84 -7.35
N ALA A 154 -8.25 -10.72 -8.10
CA ALA A 154 -7.13 -11.67 -8.03
C ALA A 154 -6.50 -11.69 -6.62
N VAL A 155 -6.20 -10.52 -6.02
CA VAL A 155 -5.55 -10.46 -4.70
C VAL A 155 -6.46 -11.02 -3.60
N ARG A 156 -7.77 -10.84 -3.69
CA ARG A 156 -8.74 -11.38 -2.73
C ARG A 156 -8.74 -12.91 -2.67
N THR A 157 -8.43 -13.59 -3.76
CA THR A 157 -8.33 -15.06 -3.79
C THR A 157 -7.16 -15.59 -2.97
N LEU A 158 -6.18 -14.75 -2.68
CA LEU A 158 -4.97 -15.08 -1.91
C LEU A 158 -5.12 -14.81 -0.41
N ALA A 159 -6.27 -14.31 0.03
CA ALA A 159 -6.52 -13.95 1.42
C ALA A 159 -6.64 -15.16 2.35
N VAL A 160 -5.89 -15.17 3.44
CA VAL A 160 -5.98 -16.16 4.53
C VAL A 160 -6.79 -15.57 5.69
N ARG A 161 -8.08 -15.86 5.74
CA ARG A 161 -9.02 -15.23 6.70
C ARG A 161 -9.00 -15.86 8.08
N ASN A 162 -8.53 -17.10 8.22
CA ASN A 162 -8.56 -17.88 9.46
C ASN A 162 -7.15 -18.12 10.04
N ALA A 163 -6.18 -17.28 9.75
CA ALA A 163 -4.79 -17.45 10.18
C ALA A 163 -4.68 -17.55 11.72
N ALA A 164 -5.25 -16.59 12.46
CA ALA A 164 -5.16 -16.57 13.90
C ALA A 164 -5.83 -17.79 14.59
N PRO A 165 -7.08 -18.18 14.24
CA PRO A 165 -7.65 -19.43 14.74
C PRO A 165 -6.84 -20.68 14.38
N ALA A 166 -6.31 -20.77 13.17
CA ALA A 166 -5.51 -21.91 12.73
C ALA A 166 -4.20 -22.03 13.53
N ILE A 167 -3.50 -20.94 13.77
CA ILE A 167 -2.30 -20.89 14.59
C ILE A 167 -2.63 -21.29 16.04
N ALA A 168 -3.69 -20.74 16.61
CA ALA A 168 -4.11 -21.09 17.98
C ALA A 168 -4.44 -22.58 18.11
N GLN A 169 -5.18 -23.16 17.18
CA GLN A 169 -5.48 -24.58 17.16
C GLN A 169 -4.21 -25.44 17.02
N TYR A 170 -3.27 -25.03 16.18
CA TYR A 170 -2.00 -25.73 16.04
C TYR A 170 -1.21 -25.72 17.35
N ILE A 171 -1.09 -24.57 18.02
CA ILE A 171 -0.40 -24.45 19.30
C ILE A 171 -1.07 -25.36 20.34
N LEU A 172 -2.38 -25.26 20.51
CA LEU A 172 -3.11 -26.07 21.49
C LEU A 172 -2.92 -27.58 21.26
N LYS A 173 -2.92 -28.01 19.99
CA LYS A 173 -2.71 -29.43 19.63
C LYS A 173 -1.31 -29.95 19.98
N HIS A 174 -0.28 -29.09 19.95
CA HIS A 174 1.12 -29.49 20.10
C HIS A 174 1.72 -29.07 21.45
N SER A 175 1.00 -28.30 22.29
CA SER A 175 1.47 -27.87 23.62
C SER A 175 1.18 -28.88 24.74
N TYR A 176 0.42 -29.93 24.45
CA TYR A 176 0.03 -30.99 25.43
C TYR A 176 0.56 -32.37 25.02
N ALA A 177 1.60 -32.42 24.19
CA ALA A 177 2.29 -33.66 23.82
C ALA A 177 3.60 -33.81 24.57
#